data_e03dc31da28189b55a125a4e5b7c4157
#
_entry.id   e03dc31da28189b55a125a4e5b7c4157
#
_cell.length_a   1.000
_cell.length_b   1.000
_cell.length_c   1.000
_cell.angle_alpha   90.00
_cell.angle_beta   90.00
_cell.angle_gamma   90.00
#
_symmetry.space_group_name_H-M   'P 1'
#
loop_
_entity.id
_entity.type
_entity.pdbx_description
1 polymer ?
#
loop_
_entity_poly.entity_id
_entity_poly.type
_entity_poly.pdbx_seq_one_letter_code
_entity_poly.pdbx_strand_id
1 'polypeptide(L)'
;LSNQKYQDLVKVYGESEVGLLTGDSSINSDARVVVMTTEVLRNMIYADSEAINELGYVVMDEVHYLADKFRGAVWEEILIHLPERIQIVSLSATVSNAEEFGEWLKTVRGETEVVLSEIRPVPLYQHILIGNRILDLFVDEGRVNPEIVRLERNSVRRVPGSGSKSWKESKFSTIKSLTRPEVVEKLLHRNFLPVIYFIF
;
A
#
# COMPACT_ATOMS: atom_id res chain seq x y z
N LEU A 1 -2.13 -7.26 11.92
CA LEU A 1 -1.78 -5.83 11.98
C LEU A 1 -2.17 -5.25 13.34
N SER A 2 -3.44 -5.35 13.78
CA SER A 2 -3.92 -4.78 15.06
C SER A 2 -3.12 -5.29 16.27
N ASN A 3 -2.89 -6.60 16.37
CA ASN A 3 -2.06 -7.17 17.46
C ASN A 3 -0.63 -6.61 17.48
N GLN A 4 -0.02 -6.36 16.32
CA GLN A 4 1.32 -5.79 16.25
C GLN A 4 1.32 -4.34 16.74
N LYS A 5 0.37 -3.52 16.27
CA LYS A 5 0.22 -2.12 16.73
C LYS A 5 -0.05 -2.06 18.24
N TYR A 6 -0.91 -2.94 18.75
CA TYR A 6 -1.13 -3.08 20.20
C TYR A 6 0.16 -3.34 20.96
N GLN A 7 0.93 -4.36 20.54
CA GLN A 7 2.20 -4.68 21.19
C GLN A 7 3.23 -3.53 21.15
N ASP A 8 3.28 -2.81 20.05
CA ASP A 8 4.21 -1.68 19.90
C ASP A 8 3.79 -0.50 20.78
N LEU A 9 2.49 -0.23 20.92
CA LEU A 9 1.99 0.81 21.82
C LEU A 9 2.16 0.41 23.31
N VAL A 10 1.94 -0.85 23.65
CA VAL A 10 2.19 -1.37 25.01
C VAL A 10 3.65 -1.16 25.43
N LYS A 11 4.62 -1.37 24.54
CA LYS A 11 6.04 -1.10 24.84
C LYS A 11 6.32 0.37 25.18
N VAL A 12 5.53 1.29 24.61
CA VAL A 12 5.73 2.73 24.78
C VAL A 12 4.95 3.27 25.98
N TYR A 13 3.70 2.85 26.15
CA TYR A 13 2.78 3.43 27.14
C TYR A 13 2.47 2.53 28.32
N GLY A 14 2.79 1.24 28.25
CA GLY A 14 2.47 0.24 29.27
C GLY A 14 1.11 -0.44 29.06
N GLU A 15 0.96 -1.63 29.64
CA GLU A 15 -0.23 -2.49 29.47
C GLU A 15 -1.52 -1.86 30.07
N SER A 16 -1.39 -1.05 31.11
CA SER A 16 -2.55 -0.38 31.74
C SER A 16 -3.18 0.70 30.88
N GLU A 17 -2.39 1.32 29.99
CA GLU A 17 -2.82 2.47 29.17
C GLU A 17 -3.30 2.07 27.79
N VAL A 18 -3.06 0.82 27.36
CA VAL A 18 -3.38 0.36 26.00
C VAL A 18 -4.33 -0.82 26.02
N GLY A 19 -5.36 -0.74 25.21
CA GLY A 19 -6.34 -1.80 24.97
C GLY A 19 -6.32 -2.32 23.55
N LEU A 20 -6.92 -3.49 23.36
CA LEU A 20 -7.14 -4.12 22.06
C LEU A 20 -8.59 -4.56 21.94
N LEU A 21 -9.28 -4.14 20.87
CA LEU A 21 -10.65 -4.53 20.62
C LEU A 21 -10.81 -4.94 19.15
N THR A 22 -10.99 -6.23 18.92
CA THR A 22 -11.17 -6.83 17.59
C THR A 22 -12.38 -7.77 17.63
N GLY A 23 -12.77 -8.34 16.48
CA GLY A 23 -13.83 -9.34 16.44
C GLY A 23 -13.55 -10.57 17.34
N ASP A 24 -12.27 -10.91 17.55
CA ASP A 24 -11.84 -12.12 18.23
C ASP A 24 -11.23 -11.86 19.62
N SER A 25 -10.92 -10.62 19.96
CA SER A 25 -10.16 -10.28 21.17
C SER A 25 -10.63 -8.98 21.80
N SER A 26 -10.79 -9.00 23.13
CA SER A 26 -11.03 -7.82 23.94
C SER A 26 -10.07 -7.82 25.13
N ILE A 27 -9.16 -6.85 25.15
CA ILE A 27 -8.16 -6.67 26.20
C ILE A 27 -8.24 -5.22 26.63
N ASN A 28 -8.46 -4.94 27.91
CA ASN A 28 -8.45 -3.60 28.49
C ASN A 28 -9.24 -2.57 27.63
N SER A 29 -10.52 -2.86 27.35
CA SER A 29 -11.36 -2.07 26.45
C SER A 29 -11.58 -0.62 26.88
N ASP A 30 -11.38 -0.33 28.17
CA ASP A 30 -11.58 0.99 28.79
C ASP A 30 -10.25 1.78 28.91
N ALA A 31 -9.17 1.28 28.28
CA ALA A 31 -7.89 1.96 28.26
C ALA A 31 -7.96 3.31 27.55
N ARG A 32 -7.06 4.22 27.91
CA ARG A 32 -6.97 5.55 27.26
C ARG A 32 -6.66 5.48 25.77
N VAL A 33 -5.93 4.46 25.33
CA VAL A 33 -5.61 4.19 23.93
C VAL A 33 -6.09 2.80 23.59
N VAL A 34 -7.05 2.67 22.68
CA VAL A 34 -7.57 1.38 22.25
C VAL A 34 -7.26 1.16 20.77
N VAL A 35 -6.54 0.09 20.49
CA VAL A 35 -6.35 -0.40 19.11
C VAL A 35 -7.55 -1.24 18.73
N MET A 36 -8.21 -0.90 17.64
CA MET A 36 -9.38 -1.66 17.20
C MET A 36 -9.42 -1.81 15.67
N THR A 37 -10.25 -2.72 15.20
CA THR A 37 -10.55 -2.82 13.77
C THR A 37 -11.61 -1.80 13.37
N THR A 38 -11.62 -1.40 12.10
CA THR A 38 -12.60 -0.45 11.56
C THR A 38 -14.03 -0.95 11.72
N GLU A 39 -14.26 -2.24 11.55
CA GLU A 39 -15.58 -2.85 11.70
C GLU A 39 -16.11 -2.73 13.14
N VAL A 40 -15.23 -2.84 14.13
CA VAL A 40 -15.62 -2.66 15.55
C VAL A 40 -16.03 -1.22 15.79
N LEU A 41 -15.24 -0.24 15.37
CA LEU A 41 -15.58 1.18 15.53
C LEU A 41 -16.90 1.52 14.84
N ARG A 42 -17.11 1.06 13.61
CA ARG A 42 -18.38 1.23 12.89
C ARG A 42 -19.56 0.66 13.70
N ASN A 43 -19.41 -0.57 14.21
CA ASN A 43 -20.46 -1.21 14.98
C ASN A 43 -20.77 -0.44 16.28
N MET A 44 -19.74 0.12 16.95
CA MET A 44 -19.94 0.97 18.13
C MET A 44 -20.71 2.25 17.79
N ILE A 45 -20.44 2.87 16.63
CA ILE A 45 -21.15 4.05 16.14
C ILE A 45 -22.62 3.70 15.93
N TYR A 46 -22.91 2.61 15.21
CA TYR A 46 -24.30 2.18 14.93
C TYR A 46 -25.07 1.71 16.18
N ALA A 47 -24.37 1.19 17.17
CA ALA A 47 -24.95 0.79 18.44
C ALA A 47 -25.15 1.94 19.43
N ASP A 48 -24.76 3.16 19.05
CA ASP A 48 -24.75 4.35 19.92
C ASP A 48 -24.05 4.07 21.26
N SER A 49 -22.88 3.45 21.16
CA SER A 49 -22.09 3.02 22.33
C SER A 49 -21.67 4.22 23.18
N GLU A 50 -21.86 4.14 24.49
CA GLU A 50 -21.46 5.18 25.44
C GLU A 50 -19.95 5.51 25.33
N ALA A 51 -19.10 4.55 25.00
CA ALA A 51 -17.68 4.74 24.79
C ALA A 51 -17.36 5.78 23.69
N ILE A 52 -18.22 5.94 22.68
CA ILE A 52 -18.08 6.99 21.67
C ILE A 52 -18.20 8.38 22.28
N ASN A 53 -18.93 8.54 23.37
CA ASN A 53 -19.12 9.82 24.05
C ASN A 53 -17.83 10.32 24.74
N GLU A 54 -16.95 9.43 25.14
CA GLU A 54 -15.69 9.74 25.81
C GLU A 54 -14.53 9.85 24.82
N LEU A 55 -14.75 9.54 23.54
CA LEU A 55 -13.73 9.52 22.50
C LEU A 55 -13.37 10.96 22.07
N GLY A 56 -12.09 11.29 22.15
CA GLY A 56 -11.56 12.59 21.71
C GLY A 56 -10.91 12.55 20.32
N TYR A 57 -10.23 11.45 20.03
CA TYR A 57 -9.44 11.28 18.80
C TYR A 57 -9.63 9.91 18.19
N VAL A 58 -9.61 9.85 16.86
CA VAL A 58 -9.52 8.61 16.10
C VAL A 58 -8.35 8.70 15.13
N VAL A 59 -7.41 7.77 15.23
CA VAL A 59 -6.32 7.62 14.25
C VAL A 59 -6.68 6.49 13.30
N MET A 60 -6.91 6.83 12.04
CA MET A 60 -7.21 5.88 10.97
C MET A 60 -5.93 5.57 10.20
N ASP A 61 -5.35 4.39 10.43
CA ASP A 61 -4.13 3.95 9.76
C ASP A 61 -4.47 3.26 8.42
N GLU A 62 -3.68 3.51 7.39
CA GLU A 62 -3.85 2.97 6.04
C GLU A 62 -5.16 3.42 5.35
N VAL A 63 -5.52 4.69 5.47
CA VAL A 63 -6.79 5.23 4.95
C VAL A 63 -6.97 5.06 3.44
N HIS A 64 -5.92 4.69 2.69
CA HIS A 64 -6.04 4.34 1.26
C HIS A 64 -6.98 3.16 0.98
N TYR A 65 -7.32 2.34 1.99
CA TYR A 65 -8.37 1.32 1.87
C TYR A 65 -9.76 1.89 1.58
N LEU A 66 -9.97 3.18 1.68
CA LEU A 66 -11.18 3.84 1.17
C LEU A 66 -11.44 3.53 -0.32
N ALA A 67 -10.38 3.37 -1.11
CA ALA A 67 -10.50 3.01 -2.53
C ALA A 67 -10.78 1.50 -2.76
N ASP A 68 -10.77 0.67 -1.71
CA ASP A 68 -11.05 -0.75 -1.82
C ASP A 68 -12.55 -1.01 -1.99
N LYS A 69 -12.91 -1.82 -2.99
CA LYS A 69 -14.32 -2.10 -3.35
C LYS A 69 -15.13 -2.76 -2.23
N PHE A 70 -14.48 -3.50 -1.34
CA PHE A 70 -15.14 -4.26 -0.28
C PHE A 70 -15.07 -3.57 1.09
N ARG A 71 -13.96 -2.90 1.37
CA ARG A 71 -13.72 -2.25 2.65
C ARG A 71 -13.99 -0.76 2.66
N GLY A 72 -13.95 -0.11 1.51
CA GLY A 72 -14.10 1.34 1.40
C GLY A 72 -15.36 1.87 2.08
N ALA A 73 -16.48 1.19 1.91
CA ALA A 73 -17.75 1.57 2.51
C ALA A 73 -17.69 1.67 4.05
N VAL A 74 -16.97 0.76 4.71
CA VAL A 74 -16.79 0.79 6.18
C VAL A 74 -16.05 2.04 6.64
N TRP A 75 -15.02 2.42 5.89
CA TRP A 75 -14.23 3.63 6.17
C TRP A 75 -15.04 4.90 5.94
N GLU A 76 -15.81 4.96 4.86
CA GLU A 76 -16.70 6.07 4.56
C GLU A 76 -17.77 6.23 5.65
N GLU A 77 -18.41 5.13 6.06
CA GLU A 77 -19.41 5.13 7.12
C GLU A 77 -18.86 5.71 8.43
N ILE A 78 -17.64 5.32 8.83
CA ILE A 78 -16.99 5.87 10.02
C ILE A 78 -16.77 7.38 9.87
N LEU A 79 -16.21 7.82 8.74
CA LEU A 79 -15.91 9.22 8.51
C LEU A 79 -17.16 10.11 8.50
N ILE A 80 -18.28 9.60 7.98
CA ILE A 80 -19.53 10.33 7.89
C ILE A 80 -20.30 10.34 9.24
N HIS A 81 -20.32 9.21 9.95
CA HIS A 81 -21.19 9.04 11.12
C HIS A 81 -20.50 9.29 12.47
N LEU A 82 -19.17 9.34 12.50
CA LEU A 82 -18.46 9.67 13.72
C LEU A 82 -18.81 11.11 14.16
N PRO A 83 -19.16 11.38 15.42
CA PRO A 83 -19.50 12.72 15.90
C PRO A 83 -18.44 13.77 15.51
N GLU A 84 -18.86 14.94 15.07
CA GLU A 84 -17.96 16.01 14.57
C GLU A 84 -16.95 16.51 15.61
N ARG A 85 -17.29 16.43 16.91
CA ARG A 85 -16.39 16.78 18.01
C ARG A 85 -15.15 15.90 18.11
N ILE A 86 -15.19 14.70 17.54
CA ILE A 86 -14.07 13.75 17.56
C ILE A 86 -13.12 14.09 16.43
N GLN A 87 -11.88 14.40 16.78
CA GLN A 87 -10.84 14.72 15.82
C GLN A 87 -10.33 13.45 15.12
N ILE A 88 -10.13 13.55 13.81
CA ILE A 88 -9.66 12.42 13.00
C ILE A 88 -8.25 12.74 12.49
N VAL A 89 -7.35 11.77 12.64
CA VAL A 89 -6.03 11.76 12.02
C VAL A 89 -5.96 10.60 11.04
N SER A 90 -5.91 10.90 9.76
CA SER A 90 -5.82 9.90 8.69
C SER A 90 -4.39 9.71 8.21
N LEU A 91 -3.86 8.50 8.31
CA LEU A 91 -2.52 8.14 7.87
C LEU A 91 -2.61 7.29 6.60
N SER A 92 -1.80 7.63 5.60
CA SER A 92 -1.75 6.89 4.33
C SER A 92 -0.33 6.81 3.80
N ALA A 93 0.05 5.65 3.27
CA ALA A 93 1.35 5.47 2.64
C ALA A 93 1.41 6.01 1.20
N THR A 94 0.31 5.87 0.46
CA THR A 94 0.24 6.29 -0.95
C THR A 94 -1.19 6.70 -1.31
N VAL A 95 -1.39 7.97 -1.55
CA VAL A 95 -2.65 8.46 -2.12
C VAL A 95 -2.30 9.20 -3.41
N SER A 96 -2.65 8.61 -4.54
CA SER A 96 -2.40 9.23 -5.86
C SER A 96 -3.21 10.52 -6.06
N ASN A 97 -4.24 10.74 -5.24
CA ASN A 97 -5.17 11.86 -5.28
C ASN A 97 -5.40 12.46 -3.87
N ALA A 98 -4.31 12.69 -3.12
CA ALA A 98 -4.36 13.21 -1.75
C ALA A 98 -5.13 14.53 -1.63
N GLU A 99 -5.01 15.41 -2.61
CA GLU A 99 -5.71 16.70 -2.65
C GLU A 99 -7.23 16.50 -2.78
N GLU A 100 -7.67 15.64 -3.70
CA GLU A 100 -9.09 15.34 -3.90
C GLU A 100 -9.70 14.69 -2.65
N PHE A 101 -8.96 13.78 -2.04
CA PHE A 101 -9.36 13.17 -0.77
C PHE A 101 -9.45 14.19 0.36
N GLY A 102 -8.50 15.11 0.45
CA GLY A 102 -8.50 16.21 1.42
C GLY A 102 -9.72 17.13 1.24
N GLU A 103 -10.09 17.48 0.02
CA GLU A 103 -11.28 18.31 -0.28
C GLU A 103 -12.58 17.56 0.07
N TRP A 104 -12.64 16.26 -0.18
CA TRP A 104 -13.77 15.44 0.26
C TRP A 104 -13.88 15.43 1.79
N LEU A 105 -12.77 15.21 2.51
CA LEU A 105 -12.75 15.27 3.97
C LEU A 105 -13.22 16.63 4.52
N LYS A 106 -12.80 17.74 3.90
CA LYS A 106 -13.28 19.08 4.27
C LYS A 106 -14.80 19.21 4.14
N THR A 107 -15.36 18.59 3.10
CA THR A 107 -16.81 18.59 2.89
C THR A 107 -17.56 17.81 3.96
N VAL A 108 -16.99 16.67 4.39
CA VAL A 108 -17.64 15.73 5.35
C VAL A 108 -17.36 16.12 6.80
N ARG A 109 -16.15 16.61 7.10
CA ARG A 109 -15.65 16.82 8.48
C ARG A 109 -15.34 18.27 8.83
N GLY A 110 -15.41 19.20 7.89
CA GLY A 110 -15.02 20.59 8.09
C GLY A 110 -13.53 20.83 7.89
N GLU A 111 -12.94 21.76 8.62
CA GLU A 111 -11.53 22.15 8.43
C GLU A 111 -10.60 20.95 8.50
N THR A 112 -9.85 20.74 7.43
CA THR A 112 -8.92 19.60 7.27
C THR A 112 -7.59 20.13 6.74
N GLU A 113 -6.49 19.75 7.39
CA GLU A 113 -5.13 20.01 6.93
C GLU A 113 -4.56 18.76 6.26
N VAL A 114 -3.99 18.93 5.06
CA VAL A 114 -3.34 17.85 4.31
C VAL A 114 -1.84 18.05 4.37
N VAL A 115 -1.14 17.12 5.03
CA VAL A 115 0.32 17.11 5.14
C VAL A 115 0.90 16.06 4.21
N LEU A 116 1.67 16.50 3.22
CA LEU A 116 2.34 15.62 2.25
C LEU A 116 3.85 15.56 2.55
N SER A 117 4.39 14.35 2.55
CA SER A 117 5.83 14.13 2.64
C SER A 117 6.24 13.05 1.63
N GLU A 118 7.12 13.41 0.72
CA GLU A 118 7.69 12.48 -0.28
C GLU A 118 9.03 11.87 0.16
N ILE A 119 9.50 12.25 1.35
CA ILE A 119 10.78 11.77 1.88
C ILE A 119 10.63 10.30 2.29
N ARG A 120 11.33 9.42 1.58
CA ARG A 120 11.41 8.00 1.94
C ARG A 120 12.56 7.76 2.93
N PRO A 121 12.30 7.24 4.14
CA PRO A 121 13.36 6.88 5.08
C PRO A 121 14.32 5.84 4.52
N VAL A 122 13.80 4.92 3.69
CA VAL A 122 14.59 3.92 2.98
C VAL A 122 14.44 4.20 1.48
N PRO A 123 15.53 4.48 0.76
CA PRO A 123 15.49 4.69 -0.69
C PRO A 123 14.93 3.47 -1.43
N LEU A 124 14.14 3.72 -2.48
CA LEU A 124 13.64 2.67 -3.36
C LEU A 124 14.38 2.73 -4.69
N TYR A 125 15.23 1.73 -4.95
CA TYR A 125 15.90 1.55 -6.24
C TYR A 125 15.11 0.56 -7.09
N GLN A 126 14.77 0.96 -8.30
CA GLN A 126 13.99 0.12 -9.21
C GLN A 126 14.91 -0.52 -10.25
N HIS A 127 14.79 -1.82 -10.37
CA HIS A 127 15.56 -2.62 -11.33
C HIS A 127 14.62 -3.44 -12.21
N ILE A 128 15.07 -3.77 -13.41
CA ILE A 128 14.37 -4.67 -14.30
C ILE A 128 15.29 -5.85 -14.67
N LEU A 129 14.74 -7.04 -14.69
CA LEU A 129 15.42 -8.24 -15.13
C LEU A 129 14.99 -8.59 -16.56
N ILE A 130 15.92 -8.47 -17.51
CA ILE A 130 15.70 -8.81 -18.92
C ILE A 130 16.69 -9.92 -19.32
N GLY A 131 16.14 -11.12 -19.59
CA GLY A 131 16.94 -12.32 -19.83
C GLY A 131 17.86 -12.58 -18.65
N ASN A 132 19.18 -12.45 -18.83
CA ASN A 132 20.17 -12.72 -17.80
C ASN A 132 20.77 -11.46 -17.17
N ARG A 133 20.20 -10.27 -17.41
CA ARG A 133 20.74 -8.98 -16.99
C ARG A 133 19.78 -8.24 -16.09
N ILE A 134 20.30 -7.78 -14.94
CA ILE A 134 19.59 -6.83 -14.06
C ILE A 134 20.11 -5.44 -14.43
N LEU A 135 19.20 -4.56 -14.80
CA LEU A 135 19.45 -3.18 -15.21
C LEU A 135 18.68 -2.23 -14.30
N ASP A 136 19.26 -1.08 -14.01
CA ASP A 136 18.52 -0.02 -13.35
C ASP A 136 17.40 0.46 -14.27
N LEU A 137 16.18 0.58 -13.74
CA LEU A 137 15.02 1.03 -14.52
C LEU A 137 15.19 2.48 -14.97
N PHE A 138 15.72 3.32 -14.09
CA PHE A 138 15.99 4.73 -14.36
C PHE A 138 17.48 5.05 -14.24
N VAL A 139 17.98 5.97 -15.04
CA VAL A 139 19.38 6.45 -14.99
C VAL A 139 19.51 7.78 -14.27
N ASP A 140 18.43 8.60 -14.28
CA ASP A 140 18.31 9.87 -13.58
C ASP A 140 16.87 10.02 -13.11
N GLU A 141 16.50 11.14 -12.48
CA GLU A 141 15.16 11.43 -12.01
C GLU A 141 14.11 11.25 -13.12
N GLY A 142 13.51 10.05 -13.17
CA GLY A 142 12.40 9.70 -14.07
C GLY A 142 12.79 9.31 -15.51
N ARG A 143 14.06 9.33 -15.92
CA ARG A 143 14.46 8.93 -17.26
C ARG A 143 14.72 7.42 -17.34
N VAL A 144 13.92 6.72 -18.13
CA VAL A 144 14.09 5.28 -18.36
C VAL A 144 15.46 4.99 -18.96
N ASN A 145 16.12 3.96 -18.49
CA ASN A 145 17.43 3.53 -18.96
C ASN A 145 17.40 3.25 -20.48
N PRO A 146 18.25 3.95 -21.27
CA PRO A 146 18.26 3.81 -22.73
C PRO A 146 18.57 2.40 -23.22
N GLU A 147 19.26 1.60 -22.40
CA GLU A 147 19.56 0.21 -22.74
C GLU A 147 18.31 -0.65 -22.75
N ILE A 148 17.36 -0.42 -21.84
CA ILE A 148 16.06 -1.09 -21.81
C ILE A 148 15.31 -0.78 -23.10
N VAL A 149 15.25 0.48 -23.51
CA VAL A 149 14.60 0.92 -24.76
C VAL A 149 15.25 0.28 -25.99
N ARG A 150 16.57 0.12 -25.98
CA ARG A 150 17.27 -0.58 -27.09
C ARG A 150 16.93 -2.07 -27.13
N LEU A 151 16.87 -2.73 -25.99
CA LEU A 151 16.51 -4.14 -25.90
C LEU A 151 15.08 -4.38 -26.35
N GLU A 152 14.14 -3.52 -25.97
CA GLU A 152 12.75 -3.57 -26.42
C GLU A 152 12.67 -3.39 -27.95
N ARG A 153 13.27 -2.36 -28.52
CA ARG A 153 13.27 -2.13 -29.97
C ARG A 153 13.88 -3.30 -30.76
N ASN A 154 14.90 -3.94 -30.22
CA ASN A 154 15.53 -5.09 -30.84
C ASN A 154 14.64 -6.37 -30.76
N SER A 155 13.80 -6.48 -29.73
CA SER A 155 12.82 -7.55 -29.59
C SER A 155 11.62 -7.38 -30.53
N VAL A 156 11.23 -6.13 -30.82
CA VAL A 156 10.10 -5.80 -31.74
C VAL A 156 10.52 -5.78 -33.22
N ARG A 157 11.80 -5.60 -33.54
CA ARG A 157 12.28 -5.56 -34.91
C ARG A 157 12.40 -6.97 -35.51
N ARG A 158 11.29 -7.55 -35.96
CA ARG A 158 11.19 -8.52 -37.10
C ARG A 158 9.78 -8.80 -37.48
N VAL A 159 9.16 -7.87 -38.20
CA VAL A 159 8.14 -8.22 -39.17
C VAL A 159 8.59 -7.61 -40.51
N PRO A 160 9.22 -8.36 -41.40
CA PRO A 160 9.26 -7.99 -42.80
C PRO A 160 7.85 -8.24 -43.35
N GLY A 161 7.21 -7.17 -43.78
CA GLY A 161 5.98 -7.29 -44.56
C GLY A 161 6.23 -7.98 -45.88
N SER A 162 5.24 -8.62 -46.31
CA SER A 162 4.75 -8.95 -47.67
C SER A 162 4.47 -10.43 -47.89
N GLY A 163 3.21 -10.71 -48.04
CA GLY A 163 2.64 -11.60 -49.03
C GLY A 163 3.13 -13.07 -49.06
N SER A 164 2.57 -13.91 -48.23
CA SER A 164 2.15 -15.26 -48.62
C SER A 164 1.66 -16.05 -47.39
N LYS A 165 0.60 -16.74 -47.56
CA LYS A 165 -0.06 -17.63 -46.59
C LYS A 165 0.87 -18.79 -46.22
N SER A 166 1.60 -18.62 -45.13
CA SER A 166 2.20 -19.73 -44.38
C SER A 166 2.48 -19.24 -42.99
N TRP A 167 1.78 -19.76 -42.00
CA TRP A 167 2.06 -19.59 -40.58
C TRP A 167 3.37 -20.36 -40.28
N LYS A 168 4.51 -19.76 -40.60
CA LYS A 168 5.79 -20.19 -40.04
C LYS A 168 6.03 -19.33 -38.82
N GLU A 169 6.08 -19.98 -37.68
CA GLU A 169 6.56 -19.42 -36.41
C GLU A 169 7.78 -18.53 -36.70
N SER A 170 7.59 -17.21 -36.57
CA SER A 170 8.71 -16.28 -36.57
C SER A 170 9.56 -16.65 -35.39
N LYS A 171 10.79 -17.06 -35.58
CA LYS A 171 11.77 -17.20 -34.51
C LYS A 171 11.97 -15.83 -33.88
N PHE A 172 11.11 -15.50 -32.91
CA PHE A 172 11.49 -14.52 -31.91
C PHE A 172 12.84 -14.98 -31.37
N SER A 173 13.84 -14.11 -31.36
CA SER A 173 15.02 -14.36 -30.54
C SER A 173 14.49 -14.28 -29.09
N THR A 174 14.09 -15.42 -28.61
CA THR A 174 13.46 -15.58 -27.31
C THR A 174 14.49 -15.16 -26.30
N ILE A 175 14.32 -13.98 -25.72
CA ILE A 175 15.00 -13.67 -24.47
C ILE A 175 14.63 -14.82 -23.54
N LYS A 176 15.57 -15.70 -23.24
CA LYS A 176 15.32 -16.88 -22.39
C LYS A 176 14.73 -16.36 -21.09
N SER A 177 13.46 -16.68 -20.82
CA SER A 177 12.86 -16.38 -19.52
C SER A 177 13.53 -17.24 -18.48
N LEU A 178 14.01 -16.63 -17.41
CA LEU A 178 14.56 -17.35 -16.28
C LEU A 178 13.43 -18.03 -15.50
N THR A 179 13.73 -19.21 -14.98
CA THR A 179 12.88 -19.87 -14.00
C THR A 179 12.94 -19.14 -12.65
N ARG A 180 11.96 -19.34 -11.81
CA ARG A 180 11.91 -18.69 -10.47
C ARG A 180 13.17 -18.94 -9.63
N PRO A 181 13.71 -20.18 -9.53
CA PRO A 181 14.97 -20.43 -8.84
C PRO A 181 16.14 -19.65 -9.43
N GLU A 182 16.26 -19.61 -10.77
CA GLU A 182 17.33 -18.87 -11.45
C GLU A 182 17.25 -17.36 -11.18
N VAL A 183 16.03 -16.80 -11.02
CA VAL A 183 15.83 -15.38 -10.62
C VAL A 183 16.37 -15.16 -9.21
N VAL A 184 15.99 -16.00 -8.25
CA VAL A 184 16.43 -15.89 -6.85
C VAL A 184 17.94 -16.04 -6.72
N GLU A 185 18.53 -17.02 -7.42
CA GLU A 185 19.97 -17.23 -7.45
C GLU A 185 20.71 -15.98 -7.99
N LYS A 186 20.15 -15.35 -9.00
CA LYS A 186 20.69 -14.14 -9.58
C LYS A 186 20.65 -12.96 -8.63
N LEU A 187 19.54 -12.80 -7.88
CA LEU A 187 19.41 -11.78 -6.84
C LEU A 187 20.40 -12.03 -5.69
N LEU A 188 20.63 -13.30 -5.32
CA LEU A 188 21.65 -13.68 -4.34
C LEU A 188 23.05 -13.22 -4.79
N HIS A 189 23.45 -13.52 -6.02
CA HIS A 189 24.75 -13.13 -6.57
C HIS A 189 24.95 -11.60 -6.68
N ARG A 190 23.88 -10.83 -6.63
CA ARG A 190 23.89 -9.36 -6.65
C ARG A 190 23.71 -8.72 -5.28
N ASN A 191 23.67 -9.52 -4.20
CA ASN A 191 23.42 -9.07 -2.83
C ASN A 191 22.07 -8.37 -2.65
N PHE A 192 21.04 -8.80 -3.40
CA PHE A 192 19.65 -8.29 -3.27
C PHE A 192 18.80 -9.16 -2.34
N LEU A 193 19.40 -9.84 -1.39
CA LEU A 193 18.67 -10.59 -0.38
C LEU A 193 18.65 -9.84 0.97
N PRO A 194 17.61 -10.03 1.79
CA PRO A 194 16.44 -10.91 1.61
C PRO A 194 15.48 -10.42 0.53
N VAL A 195 14.70 -11.32 -0.07
CA VAL A 195 13.75 -11.03 -1.15
C VAL A 195 12.34 -11.55 -0.84
N ILE A 196 11.33 -10.76 -1.20
CA ILE A 196 9.93 -11.20 -1.25
C ILE A 196 9.57 -11.39 -2.73
N TYR A 197 9.18 -12.60 -3.11
CA TYR A 197 8.80 -12.93 -4.48
C TYR A 197 7.28 -13.03 -4.60
N PHE A 198 6.67 -12.06 -5.29
CA PHE A 198 5.23 -12.08 -5.57
C PHE A 198 4.96 -12.95 -6.79
N ILE A 199 3.94 -13.80 -6.70
CA ILE A 199 3.48 -14.71 -7.77
C ILE A 199 2.03 -14.35 -8.05
N PHE A 200 1.76 -13.98 -9.29
CA PHE A 200 0.42 -13.68 -9.81
C PHE A 200 -0.03 -14.79 -10.74
#